data_692f2015fd1bd9f92f3699c608e2cbad
#
_entry.id   692f2015fd1bd9f92f3699c608e2cbad
#
_cell.length_a   1.000
_cell.length_b   1.000
_cell.length_c   1.000
_cell.angle_alpha   90.00
_cell.angle_beta   90.00
_cell.angle_gamma   90.00
#
_symmetry.space_group_name_H-M   'P 1'
#
loop_
_entity.id
_entity.type
_entity.pdbx_description
1 polymer ?
#
loop_
_entity_poly.entity_id
_entity_poly.type
_entity_poly.pdbx_seq_one_letter_code
_entity_poly.pdbx_strand_id
1 'polypeptide(L)'
;YTSEGEEYAEVKAQDFVTGLKHAADGKSDGLSLLQDSIKGLAAYISGESNDFSTVGVKAVDDYTVEYTLNKPESFWNSKVTTATMLPVNEEFLNSKGKDYGTPTPSSILYNGPYLLKSLTSKSAIEYEKNPNYWDKDNVKIDSIKLTFYDGSDQESLIRSFTQGAYTTARLFPTSSNFESTKK
;
A
#
# COMPACT_ATOMS: atom_id res chain seq x y z
N TYR A 1 4.39 6.82 -12.93
CA TYR A 1 3.33 7.19 -13.89
C TYR A 1 2.20 7.91 -13.17
N THR A 2 1.52 8.85 -13.86
CA THR A 2 0.29 9.49 -13.40
C THR A 2 -0.90 8.54 -13.50
N SER A 3 -2.08 8.94 -13.00
CA SER A 3 -3.34 8.20 -13.16
C SER A 3 -3.78 8.07 -14.64
N GLU A 4 -3.34 8.98 -15.50
CA GLU A 4 -3.59 8.97 -16.94
C GLU A 4 -2.57 8.11 -17.70
N GLY A 5 -1.58 7.53 -17.00
CA GLY A 5 -0.56 6.67 -17.58
C GLY A 5 0.62 7.42 -18.20
N GLU A 6 0.75 8.72 -17.94
CA GLU A 6 1.91 9.49 -18.39
C GLU A 6 3.12 9.20 -17.50
N GLU A 7 4.30 9.14 -18.11
CA GLU A 7 5.55 9.04 -17.37
C GLU A 7 5.79 10.32 -16.59
N TYR A 8 6.05 10.19 -15.27
CA TYR A 8 6.32 11.32 -14.39
C TYR A 8 7.80 11.39 -14.00
N ALA A 9 8.31 10.32 -13.41
CA ALA A 9 9.70 10.22 -12.97
C ALA A 9 10.12 8.75 -12.85
N GLU A 10 11.44 8.53 -12.91
CA GLU A 10 12.05 7.25 -12.54
C GLU A 10 12.05 7.09 -11.02
N VAL A 11 11.76 5.88 -10.53
CA VAL A 11 11.86 5.56 -9.10
C VAL A 11 13.32 5.41 -8.70
N LYS A 12 13.76 6.17 -7.71
CA LYS A 12 15.11 6.16 -7.19
C LYS A 12 15.17 5.78 -5.71
N ALA A 13 16.36 5.48 -5.22
CA ALA A 13 16.60 5.11 -3.82
C ALA A 13 16.10 6.19 -2.84
N GLN A 14 16.23 7.46 -3.20
CA GLN A 14 15.75 8.58 -2.37
C GLN A 14 14.23 8.54 -2.17
N ASP A 15 13.44 8.02 -3.11
CA ASP A 15 11.99 7.93 -2.99
C ASP A 15 11.57 6.99 -1.84
N PHE A 16 12.36 5.96 -1.55
CA PHE A 16 12.12 5.07 -0.40
C PHE A 16 12.44 5.75 0.93
N VAL A 17 13.47 6.60 0.98
CA VAL A 17 13.79 7.43 2.14
C VAL A 17 12.66 8.43 2.40
N THR A 18 12.19 9.10 1.34
CA THR A 18 11.07 10.03 1.38
C THR A 18 9.77 9.34 1.84
N GLY A 19 9.49 8.13 1.33
CA GLY A 19 8.31 7.34 1.72
C GLY A 19 8.29 7.02 3.21
N LEU A 20 9.40 6.52 3.75
CA LEU A 20 9.50 6.21 5.18
C LEU A 20 9.40 7.49 6.04
N LYS A 21 10.05 8.58 5.61
CA LYS A 21 9.95 9.87 6.28
C LYS A 21 8.52 10.40 6.30
N HIS A 22 7.85 10.38 5.16
CA HIS A 22 6.45 10.82 5.06
C HIS A 22 5.51 10.00 5.97
N ALA A 23 5.69 8.68 6.01
CA ALA A 23 4.94 7.82 6.92
C ALA A 23 5.22 8.15 8.40
N ALA A 24 6.49 8.45 8.75
CA ALA A 24 6.89 8.79 10.11
C ALA A 24 6.36 10.16 10.54
N ASP A 25 6.45 11.17 9.67
CA ASP A 25 5.92 12.53 9.92
C ASP A 25 4.39 12.48 10.10
N GLY A 26 3.70 11.64 9.32
CA GLY A 26 2.26 11.40 9.41
C GLY A 26 1.85 10.45 10.55
N LYS A 27 2.80 9.91 11.31
CA LYS A 27 2.56 8.91 12.38
C LYS A 27 1.65 7.76 11.92
N SER A 28 1.94 7.20 10.74
CA SER A 28 1.17 6.11 10.16
C SER A 28 1.13 4.88 11.06
N ASP A 29 -0.06 4.28 11.24
CA ASP A 29 -0.25 3.05 12.03
C ASP A 29 0.59 1.88 11.50
N GLY A 30 0.88 1.85 10.21
CA GLY A 30 1.72 0.84 9.57
C GLY A 30 3.17 0.81 10.07
N LEU A 31 3.64 1.87 10.72
CA LEU A 31 4.98 1.94 11.32
C LEU A 31 5.14 1.06 12.55
N SER A 32 4.07 0.61 13.17
CA SER A 32 4.11 -0.32 14.32
C SER A 32 4.91 -1.60 14.03
N LEU A 33 4.98 -2.03 12.77
CA LEU A 33 5.77 -3.18 12.34
C LEU A 33 7.28 -2.86 12.16
N LEU A 34 7.64 -1.59 12.03
CA LEU A 34 8.99 -1.14 11.64
C LEU A 34 9.72 -0.36 12.71
N GLN A 35 9.00 0.34 13.60
CA GLN A 35 9.59 1.29 14.57
C GLN A 35 10.68 0.70 15.44
N ASP A 36 10.53 -0.57 15.86
CA ASP A 36 11.50 -1.27 16.71
C ASP A 36 12.61 -1.96 15.90
N SER A 37 12.45 -2.05 14.59
CA SER A 37 13.39 -2.71 13.67
C SER A 37 14.43 -1.74 13.15
N ILE A 38 14.01 -0.58 12.62
CA ILE A 38 14.90 0.40 12.02
C ILE A 38 15.51 1.27 13.11
N LYS A 39 16.83 1.38 13.12
CA LYS A 39 17.57 2.21 14.08
C LYS A 39 17.04 3.65 14.08
N GLY A 40 16.79 4.20 15.27
CA GLY A 40 16.36 5.59 15.46
C GLY A 40 14.91 5.91 15.06
N LEU A 41 14.19 4.99 14.41
CA LEU A 41 12.83 5.27 13.92
C LEU A 41 11.85 5.49 15.09
N ALA A 42 11.90 4.69 16.15
CA ALA A 42 11.05 4.87 17.33
C ALA A 42 11.26 6.25 17.99
N ALA A 43 12.52 6.67 18.17
CA ALA A 43 12.86 7.97 18.75
C ALA A 43 12.35 9.13 17.86
N TYR A 44 12.40 8.98 16.55
CA TYR A 44 11.85 9.99 15.63
C TYR A 44 10.32 10.07 15.71
N ILE A 45 9.62 8.95 15.69
CA ILE A 45 8.14 8.90 15.77
C ILE A 45 7.64 9.44 17.12
N SER A 46 8.33 9.14 18.23
CA SER A 46 7.97 9.61 19.57
C SER A 46 8.24 11.11 19.79
N GLY A 47 9.09 11.71 18.94
CA GLY A 47 9.52 13.10 19.10
C GLY A 47 10.71 13.28 20.05
N GLU A 48 11.35 12.20 20.47
CA GLU A 48 12.65 12.26 21.21
C GLU A 48 13.77 12.80 20.31
N SER A 49 13.67 12.54 19.00
CA SER A 49 14.53 13.10 17.97
C SER A 49 13.68 13.77 16.90
N ASN A 50 14.07 14.97 16.48
CA ASN A 50 13.47 15.68 15.34
C ASN A 50 14.34 15.60 14.09
N ASP A 51 15.47 14.89 14.14
CA ASP A 51 16.41 14.76 13.05
C ASP A 51 16.25 13.38 12.37
N PHE A 52 15.61 13.37 11.20
CA PHE A 52 15.40 12.14 10.43
C PHE A 52 16.72 11.53 9.91
N SER A 53 17.82 12.30 9.84
CA SER A 53 19.11 11.77 9.43
C SER A 53 19.69 10.74 10.42
N THR A 54 19.15 10.70 11.64
CA THR A 54 19.49 9.69 12.68
C THR A 54 18.78 8.35 12.48
N VAL A 55 17.75 8.32 11.61
CA VAL A 55 17.01 7.11 11.27
C VAL A 55 17.84 6.25 10.32
N GLY A 56 17.88 4.96 10.57
CA GLY A 56 18.68 3.98 9.83
C GLY A 56 18.17 3.68 8.43
N VAL A 57 17.94 4.69 7.61
CA VAL A 57 17.62 4.59 6.19
C VAL A 57 18.38 5.66 5.42
N LYS A 58 19.01 5.28 4.32
CA LYS A 58 19.66 6.24 3.41
C LYS A 58 19.74 5.73 1.98
N ALA A 59 19.68 6.63 1.01
CA ALA A 59 20.08 6.39 -0.36
C ALA A 59 21.62 6.48 -0.43
N VAL A 60 22.26 5.38 -0.78
CA VAL A 60 23.74 5.32 -0.96
C VAL A 60 24.12 5.86 -2.33
N ASP A 61 23.31 5.54 -3.33
CA ASP A 61 23.36 6.02 -4.70
C ASP A 61 21.93 6.03 -5.27
N ASP A 62 21.75 6.29 -6.57
CA ASP A 62 20.43 6.37 -7.20
C ASP A 62 19.59 5.09 -7.07
N TYR A 63 20.22 3.93 -6.91
CA TYR A 63 19.55 2.62 -6.95
C TYR A 63 19.81 1.73 -5.73
N THR A 64 20.52 2.26 -4.72
CA THR A 64 20.88 1.51 -3.52
C THR A 64 20.32 2.19 -2.27
N VAL A 65 19.40 1.51 -1.59
CA VAL A 65 18.90 1.90 -0.27
C VAL A 65 19.56 1.04 0.80
N GLU A 66 20.16 1.67 1.80
CA GLU A 66 20.72 0.99 2.96
C GLU A 66 19.79 1.16 4.16
N TYR A 67 19.44 0.06 4.82
CA TYR A 67 18.74 0.05 6.09
C TYR A 67 19.66 -0.44 7.22
N THR A 68 19.74 0.32 8.30
CA THR A 68 20.42 -0.08 9.54
C THR A 68 19.39 -0.52 10.56
N LEU A 69 19.46 -1.78 10.99
CA LEU A 69 18.54 -2.35 11.95
C LEU A 69 19.11 -2.28 13.38
N ASN A 70 18.22 -2.23 14.39
CA ASN A 70 18.61 -2.31 15.81
C ASN A 70 19.20 -3.68 16.17
N LYS A 71 18.75 -4.74 15.48
CA LYS A 71 19.23 -6.12 15.67
C LYS A 71 18.99 -6.91 14.39
N PRO A 72 19.71 -8.04 14.16
CA PRO A 72 19.42 -8.92 13.04
C PRO A 72 18.00 -9.48 13.09
N GLU A 73 17.29 -9.44 11.96
CA GLU A 73 15.92 -9.97 11.81
C GLU A 73 15.83 -10.89 10.60
N SER A 74 15.52 -12.17 10.81
CA SER A 74 15.39 -13.16 9.71
C SER A 74 14.20 -12.89 8.77
N PHE A 75 13.20 -12.16 9.23
CA PHE A 75 11.98 -11.81 8.49
C PHE A 75 11.98 -10.37 7.95
N TRP A 76 13.13 -9.69 7.94
CA TRP A 76 13.27 -8.32 7.43
C TRP A 76 12.73 -8.17 5.99
N ASN A 77 13.04 -9.13 5.12
CA ASN A 77 12.58 -9.12 3.72
C ASN A 77 11.04 -9.11 3.60
N SER A 78 10.32 -9.66 4.57
CA SER A 78 8.85 -9.56 4.60
C SER A 78 8.38 -8.19 5.06
N LYS A 79 9.13 -7.51 5.94
CA LYS A 79 8.78 -6.16 6.39
C LYS A 79 8.92 -5.11 5.29
N VAL A 80 9.94 -5.22 4.44
CA VAL A 80 10.14 -4.26 3.33
C VAL A 80 9.04 -4.31 2.26
N THR A 81 8.17 -5.31 2.28
CA THR A 81 7.00 -5.39 1.38
C THR A 81 5.75 -4.67 1.92
N THR A 82 5.83 -4.06 3.09
CA THR A 82 4.69 -3.32 3.67
C THR A 82 4.50 -1.96 2.99
N ALA A 83 3.27 -1.46 3.02
CA ALA A 83 2.89 -0.22 2.32
C ALA A 83 3.72 1.01 2.76
N THR A 84 4.14 1.07 4.03
CA THR A 84 4.96 2.16 4.57
C THR A 84 6.40 2.17 4.06
N MET A 85 6.83 1.11 3.35
CA MET A 85 8.15 0.98 2.73
C MET A 85 8.12 1.26 1.22
N LEU A 86 6.97 1.64 0.66
CA LEU A 86 6.84 1.96 -0.76
C LEU A 86 7.48 3.32 -1.08
N PRO A 87 8.00 3.49 -2.31
CA PRO A 87 8.64 4.75 -2.71
C PRO A 87 7.62 5.87 -2.86
N VAL A 88 8.01 7.08 -2.48
CA VAL A 88 7.24 8.32 -2.63
C VAL A 88 8.12 9.37 -3.27
N ASN A 89 7.73 9.85 -4.45
CA ASN A 89 8.44 10.94 -5.12
C ASN A 89 8.21 12.26 -4.37
N GLU A 90 9.30 12.91 -3.92
CA GLU A 90 9.25 14.09 -3.07
C GLU A 90 8.64 15.29 -3.79
N GLU A 91 8.98 15.51 -5.06
CA GLU A 91 8.44 16.62 -5.85
C GLU A 91 6.92 16.49 -6.00
N PHE A 92 6.45 15.29 -6.34
CA PHE A 92 5.01 15.01 -6.44
C PHE A 92 4.30 15.16 -5.09
N LEU A 93 4.86 14.62 -4.01
CA LEU A 93 4.34 14.77 -2.64
C LEU A 93 4.15 16.25 -2.30
N ASN A 94 5.18 17.06 -2.52
CA ASN A 94 5.16 18.50 -2.25
C ASN A 94 4.15 19.24 -3.13
N SER A 95 4.03 18.86 -4.41
CA SER A 95 3.07 19.46 -5.34
C SER A 95 1.60 19.20 -4.95
N LYS A 96 1.32 18.04 -4.34
CA LYS A 96 -0.02 17.66 -3.87
C LYS A 96 -0.33 18.18 -2.46
N GLY A 97 0.67 18.30 -1.61
CA GLY A 97 0.49 18.75 -0.24
C GLY A 97 -0.55 17.93 0.50
N LYS A 98 -1.63 18.58 0.96
CA LYS A 98 -2.73 17.92 1.71
C LYS A 98 -3.58 16.96 0.88
N ASP A 99 -3.53 17.09 -0.45
CA ASP A 99 -4.29 16.23 -1.36
C ASP A 99 -3.56 14.92 -1.68
N TYR A 100 -2.27 14.78 -1.27
CA TYR A 100 -1.54 13.54 -1.44
C TYR A 100 -2.21 12.39 -0.69
N GLY A 101 -2.41 11.25 -1.38
CA GLY A 101 -3.00 10.05 -0.80
C GLY A 101 -4.51 10.15 -0.48
N THR A 102 -5.20 11.20 -0.92
CA THR A 102 -6.66 11.27 -0.85
C THR A 102 -7.29 10.22 -1.78
N PRO A 103 -8.58 9.86 -1.61
CA PRO A 103 -9.26 8.86 -2.43
C PRO A 103 -9.57 9.34 -3.86
N THR A 104 -8.61 10.02 -4.49
CA THR A 104 -8.67 10.56 -5.85
C THR A 104 -7.55 9.93 -6.68
N PRO A 105 -7.81 9.37 -7.87
CA PRO A 105 -6.78 8.71 -8.68
C PRO A 105 -5.52 9.55 -8.91
N SER A 106 -5.67 10.86 -9.16
CA SER A 106 -4.56 11.78 -9.42
C SER A 106 -3.81 12.24 -8.16
N SER A 107 -4.12 11.73 -6.98
CA SER A 107 -3.48 12.11 -5.71
C SER A 107 -2.17 11.37 -5.43
N ILE A 108 -1.88 10.29 -6.16
CA ILE A 108 -0.66 9.47 -6.04
C ILE A 108 -0.08 9.16 -7.41
N LEU A 109 1.17 8.71 -7.44
CA LEU A 109 1.82 8.11 -8.62
C LEU A 109 1.73 6.58 -8.55
N TYR A 110 1.87 5.94 -9.71
CA TYR A 110 1.70 4.51 -9.90
C TYR A 110 2.94 3.87 -10.52
N ASN A 111 3.40 2.78 -9.92
CA ASN A 111 4.44 1.90 -10.48
C ASN A 111 4.08 0.42 -10.36
N GLY A 112 2.89 0.12 -9.83
CA GLY A 112 2.37 -1.23 -9.63
C GLY A 112 1.51 -1.74 -10.80
N PRO A 113 1.00 -2.97 -10.69
CA PRO A 113 0.25 -3.63 -11.77
C PRO A 113 -1.14 -3.03 -12.05
N TYR A 114 -1.66 -2.20 -11.15
CA TYR A 114 -2.99 -1.60 -11.26
C TYR A 114 -2.98 -0.11 -10.97
N LEU A 115 -3.88 0.62 -11.64
CA LEU A 115 -4.24 2.01 -11.40
C LEU A 115 -5.54 2.05 -10.60
N LEU A 116 -5.66 3.00 -9.66
CA LEU A 116 -6.94 3.31 -9.04
C LEU A 116 -7.84 4.02 -10.06
N LYS A 117 -8.93 3.38 -10.46
CA LYS A 117 -9.92 3.96 -11.37
C LYS A 117 -10.92 4.84 -10.64
N SER A 118 -11.44 4.33 -9.53
CA SER A 118 -12.38 5.06 -8.70
C SER A 118 -12.39 4.55 -7.26
N LEU A 119 -12.69 5.45 -6.32
CA LEU A 119 -12.98 5.10 -4.93
C LEU A 119 -14.21 5.87 -4.48
N THR A 120 -15.30 5.13 -4.21
CA THR A 120 -16.53 5.69 -3.67
C THR A 120 -16.72 5.19 -2.24
N SER A 121 -16.69 6.13 -1.29
CA SER A 121 -16.79 5.80 0.14
C SER A 121 -18.00 4.93 0.44
N LYS A 122 -17.81 3.88 1.23
CA LYS A 122 -18.84 2.90 1.62
C LYS A 122 -19.60 2.27 0.44
N SER A 123 -19.00 2.23 -0.73
CA SER A 123 -19.60 1.64 -1.93
C SER A 123 -18.61 0.68 -2.63
N ALA A 124 -17.61 1.22 -3.33
CA ALA A 124 -16.68 0.37 -4.07
C ALA A 124 -15.33 1.06 -4.28
N ILE A 125 -14.29 0.23 -4.48
CA ILE A 125 -12.99 0.61 -5.04
C ILE A 125 -12.83 -0.15 -6.34
N GLU A 126 -12.50 0.55 -7.42
CA GLU A 126 -12.27 -0.04 -8.72
C GLU A 126 -10.82 0.22 -9.16
N TYR A 127 -10.17 -0.83 -9.63
CA TYR A 127 -8.84 -0.79 -10.20
C TYR A 127 -8.89 -1.28 -11.64
N GLU A 128 -8.01 -0.74 -12.47
CA GLU A 128 -7.77 -1.22 -13.83
C GLU A 128 -6.29 -1.55 -14.03
N LYS A 129 -6.01 -2.47 -14.96
CA LYS A 129 -4.64 -2.89 -15.27
C LYS A 129 -3.81 -1.70 -15.74
N ASN A 130 -2.60 -1.55 -15.17
CA ASN A 130 -1.64 -0.54 -15.56
C ASN A 130 -0.90 -0.98 -16.84
N PRO A 131 -1.11 -0.33 -17.98
CA PRO A 131 -0.45 -0.69 -19.22
C PRO A 131 1.06 -0.38 -19.23
N ASN A 132 1.53 0.42 -18.27
CA ASN A 132 2.92 0.82 -18.12
C ASN A 132 3.68 0.02 -17.07
N TYR A 133 3.03 -0.94 -16.41
CA TYR A 133 3.70 -1.82 -15.46
C TYR A 133 4.77 -2.66 -16.16
N TRP A 134 5.95 -2.75 -15.58
CA TRP A 134 7.11 -3.43 -16.18
C TRP A 134 6.84 -4.91 -16.51
N ASP A 135 6.02 -5.59 -15.71
CA ASP A 135 5.66 -7.00 -15.88
C ASP A 135 4.19 -7.18 -16.29
N LYS A 136 3.67 -6.25 -17.08
CA LYS A 136 2.26 -6.23 -17.53
C LYS A 136 1.79 -7.50 -18.23
N ASP A 137 2.68 -8.20 -18.93
CA ASP A 137 2.33 -9.41 -19.68
C ASP A 137 1.97 -10.59 -18.75
N ASN A 138 2.46 -10.56 -17.52
CA ASN A 138 2.11 -11.53 -16.48
C ASN A 138 0.86 -11.13 -15.67
N VAL A 139 0.36 -9.91 -15.80
CA VAL A 139 -0.90 -9.48 -15.18
C VAL A 139 -2.08 -9.98 -16.03
N LYS A 140 -2.80 -10.99 -15.54
CA LYS A 140 -3.87 -11.68 -16.29
C LYS A 140 -5.28 -11.16 -15.98
N ILE A 141 -5.44 -10.36 -14.94
CA ILE A 141 -6.74 -9.78 -14.53
C ILE A 141 -6.75 -8.32 -14.99
N ASP A 142 -7.75 -7.95 -15.80
CA ASP A 142 -7.83 -6.60 -16.38
C ASP A 142 -8.39 -5.57 -15.40
N SER A 143 -9.27 -5.98 -14.49
CA SER A 143 -9.89 -5.10 -13.52
C SER A 143 -10.20 -5.81 -12.21
N ILE A 144 -10.16 -5.04 -11.11
CA ILE A 144 -10.51 -5.52 -9.78
C ILE A 144 -11.56 -4.55 -9.21
N LYS A 145 -12.69 -5.11 -8.75
CA LYS A 145 -13.71 -4.34 -8.03
C LYS A 145 -13.86 -4.88 -6.62
N LEU A 146 -13.59 -4.04 -5.64
CA LEU A 146 -13.83 -4.33 -4.23
C LEU A 146 -15.10 -3.62 -3.81
N THR A 147 -16.13 -4.38 -3.43
CA THR A 147 -17.40 -3.84 -2.97
C THR A 147 -17.40 -3.74 -1.45
N PHE A 148 -17.89 -2.64 -0.90
CA PHE A 148 -18.01 -2.45 0.53
C PHE A 148 -19.00 -3.45 1.12
N TYR A 149 -18.60 -4.01 2.27
CA TYR A 149 -19.42 -4.91 3.08
C TYR A 149 -19.39 -4.43 4.53
N ASP A 150 -20.55 -4.18 5.11
CA ASP A 150 -20.68 -3.61 6.46
C ASP A 150 -20.60 -4.67 7.60
N GLY A 151 -20.53 -5.95 7.25
CA GLY A 151 -20.45 -7.05 8.23
C GLY A 151 -21.78 -7.53 8.75
N SER A 152 -22.91 -6.97 8.34
CA SER A 152 -24.24 -7.24 8.91
C SER A 152 -24.82 -8.58 8.51
N ASP A 153 -24.57 -9.06 7.28
CA ASP A 153 -25.10 -10.32 6.75
C ASP A 153 -24.01 -11.16 6.08
N GLN A 154 -23.37 -12.03 6.84
CA GLN A 154 -22.31 -12.92 6.34
C GLN A 154 -22.81 -13.90 5.26
N GLU A 155 -24.09 -14.25 5.26
CA GLU A 155 -24.66 -15.16 4.27
C GLU A 155 -24.82 -14.48 2.90
N SER A 156 -24.98 -13.15 2.89
CA SER A 156 -25.07 -12.37 1.64
C SER A 156 -23.84 -12.51 0.77
N LEU A 157 -22.64 -12.67 1.37
CA LEU A 157 -21.40 -12.89 0.64
C LEU A 157 -21.44 -14.19 -0.17
N ILE A 158 -21.92 -15.25 0.44
CA ILE A 158 -22.03 -16.56 -0.21
C ILE A 158 -23.12 -16.54 -1.29
N ARG A 159 -24.28 -15.92 -1.01
CA ARG A 159 -25.33 -15.75 -2.04
C ARG A 159 -24.83 -14.97 -3.26
N SER A 160 -24.12 -13.87 -3.05
CA SER A 160 -23.54 -13.07 -4.12
C SER A 160 -22.47 -13.83 -4.92
N PHE A 161 -21.67 -14.65 -4.26
CA PHE A 161 -20.71 -15.53 -4.93
C PHE A 161 -21.44 -16.59 -5.78
N THR A 162 -22.43 -17.28 -5.21
CA THR A 162 -23.21 -18.32 -5.91
C THR A 162 -23.97 -17.74 -7.12
N GLN A 163 -24.39 -16.48 -7.04
CA GLN A 163 -25.07 -15.76 -8.14
C GLN A 163 -24.10 -15.18 -9.17
N GLY A 164 -22.77 -15.35 -8.97
CA GLY A 164 -21.74 -14.83 -9.86
C GLY A 164 -21.47 -13.31 -9.74
N ALA A 165 -22.03 -12.64 -8.72
CA ALA A 165 -21.76 -11.24 -8.46
C ALA A 165 -20.35 -10.99 -7.91
N TYR A 166 -19.82 -11.96 -7.16
CA TYR A 166 -18.45 -11.95 -6.64
C TYR A 166 -17.66 -13.14 -7.19
N THR A 167 -16.38 -12.93 -7.45
CA THR A 167 -15.44 -13.98 -7.86
C THR A 167 -14.85 -14.73 -6.67
N THR A 168 -14.91 -14.12 -5.47
CA THR A 168 -14.47 -14.71 -4.22
C THR A 168 -15.45 -14.37 -3.11
N ALA A 169 -15.62 -15.28 -2.14
CA ALA A 169 -16.36 -15.01 -0.91
C ALA A 169 -15.64 -15.66 0.26
N ARG A 170 -15.72 -15.03 1.43
CA ARG A 170 -15.19 -15.57 2.67
C ARG A 170 -16.30 -16.31 3.41
N LEU A 171 -16.06 -17.58 3.69
CA LEU A 171 -16.94 -18.39 4.51
C LEU A 171 -16.47 -18.36 5.98
N PHE A 172 -17.35 -17.96 6.88
CA PHE A 172 -17.03 -17.88 8.30
C PHE A 172 -17.54 -19.11 9.04
N PRO A 173 -16.74 -19.74 9.93
CA PRO A 173 -17.19 -20.89 10.72
C PRO A 173 -18.42 -20.63 11.58
N THR A 174 -18.69 -19.37 11.90
CA THR A 174 -19.86 -18.92 12.68
C THR A 174 -21.11 -18.70 11.84
N SER A 175 -21.02 -18.81 10.51
CA SER A 175 -22.19 -18.66 9.63
C SER A 175 -23.10 -19.87 9.72
N SER A 176 -24.43 -19.67 9.73
CA SER A 176 -25.43 -20.74 9.80
C SER A 176 -25.33 -21.73 8.62
N ASN A 177 -24.85 -21.24 7.47
CA ASN A 177 -24.68 -22.04 6.25
C ASN A 177 -23.27 -22.65 6.09
N PHE A 178 -22.39 -22.57 7.12
CA PHE A 178 -21.01 -23.04 7.02
C PHE A 178 -20.92 -24.51 6.59
N GLU A 179 -21.63 -25.39 7.27
CA GLU A 179 -21.59 -26.86 7.01
C GLU A 179 -22.19 -27.23 5.64
N SER A 180 -23.18 -26.48 5.15
CA SER A 180 -23.78 -26.73 3.85
C SER A 180 -23.00 -26.17 2.68
N THR A 181 -22.18 -25.15 2.91
CA THR A 181 -21.45 -24.42 1.86
C THR A 181 -20.03 -24.97 1.64
N LYS A 182 -19.39 -25.54 2.67
CA LYS A 182 -18.00 -26.03 2.57
C LYS A 182 -17.84 -27.32 1.75
N LYS A 183 -18.94 -27.92 1.30
CA LYS A 183 -18.95 -29.09 0.40
C LYS A 183 -18.72 -28.68 -1.03
#